data_285e6f652994fd2b7d003a8999cfe544
#
_entry.id   285e6f652994fd2b7d003a8999cfe544
#
_cell.length_a   1.000
_cell.length_b   1.000
_cell.length_c   1.000
_cell.angle_alpha   90.00
_cell.angle_beta   90.00
_cell.angle_gamma   90.00
#
_symmetry.space_group_name_H-M   'P 1'
#
loop_
_entity.id
_entity.type
_entity.pdbx_description
1 polymer ?
#
loop_
_entity_poly.entity_id
_entity_poly.type
_entity_poly.pdbx_seq_one_letter_code
_entity_poly.pdbx_strand_id
1 'polypeptide(L)'
;GDLTLFTEEISDLELSKMTNSELRLLRNMIYAKYGHKFNSEDLNQLYSNFNWYNPNKKVSDSQLTKVEFDLVKRITIFETRQETEPSIKFGKEIIGIWHITPIMPSTWLDRFVISSDNKIEFLIDNFQKNPKISEYLGHYEIKGNTLIFYVEKLITKKETIELKEIQLLKFPITPVSEVTLMNGELTRKRIQIGSHEYFLFFGNPRI
;
A
#
# COMPACT_ATOMS: atom_id res chain seq x y z
N GLY A 1 6.66 18.67 -20.76
CA GLY A 1 5.84 18.02 -19.74
C GLY A 1 6.52 18.19 -18.41
N ASP A 2 5.79 18.67 -17.44
CA ASP A 2 6.29 19.01 -16.12
C ASP A 2 6.63 17.72 -15.38
N LEU A 3 7.92 17.50 -15.10
CA LEU A 3 8.42 16.35 -14.32
C LEU A 3 8.20 16.54 -12.81
N THR A 4 7.46 17.55 -12.40
CA THR A 4 7.08 17.80 -10.99
C THR A 4 6.07 16.79 -10.44
N LEU A 5 5.51 15.90 -11.28
CA LEU A 5 4.60 14.81 -10.89
C LEU A 5 5.14 13.87 -9.80
N PHE A 6 6.44 13.89 -9.51
CA PHE A 6 7.08 13.05 -8.49
C PHE A 6 7.35 13.77 -7.17
N THR A 7 6.87 14.99 -7.00
CA THR A 7 7.01 15.74 -5.74
C THR A 7 5.85 15.52 -4.78
N GLU A 8 4.71 14.99 -5.26
CA GLU A 8 3.63 14.54 -4.40
C GLU A 8 3.90 13.10 -3.93
N GLU A 9 3.80 12.89 -2.64
CA GLU A 9 3.97 11.57 -2.03
C GLU A 9 2.81 10.66 -2.41
N ILE A 10 3.06 9.73 -3.35
CA ILE A 10 2.07 8.69 -3.73
C ILE A 10 1.85 7.78 -2.52
N SER A 11 0.64 7.71 -2.02
CA SER A 11 0.27 6.89 -0.86
C SER A 11 0.14 5.39 -1.21
N ASP A 12 0.21 4.52 -0.20
CA ASP A 12 -0.08 3.08 -0.37
C ASP A 12 -1.50 2.83 -0.89
N LEU A 13 -2.45 3.70 -0.53
CA LEU A 13 -3.80 3.66 -1.04
C LEU A 13 -3.85 3.89 -2.57
N GLU A 14 -3.04 4.79 -3.10
CA GLU A 14 -2.94 5.01 -4.55
C GLU A 14 -2.25 3.84 -5.24
N LEU A 15 -1.15 3.32 -4.67
CA LEU A 15 -0.48 2.13 -5.18
C LEU A 15 -1.39 0.90 -5.18
N SER A 16 -2.27 0.75 -4.18
CA SER A 16 -3.21 -0.38 -4.08
C SER A 16 -4.25 -0.44 -5.20
N LYS A 17 -4.52 0.69 -5.86
CA LYS A 17 -5.45 0.80 -6.99
C LYS A 17 -4.82 0.40 -8.32
N MET A 18 -3.49 0.42 -8.41
CA MET A 18 -2.75 0.20 -9.66
C MET A 18 -2.61 -1.30 -9.96
N THR A 19 -2.63 -1.64 -11.23
CA THR A 19 -2.25 -2.95 -11.73
C THR A 19 -0.73 -3.15 -11.66
N ASN A 20 -0.25 -4.39 -11.72
CA ASN A 20 1.20 -4.66 -11.75
C ASN A 20 1.88 -4.01 -12.97
N SER A 21 1.18 -3.88 -14.10
CA SER A 21 1.70 -3.18 -15.28
C SER A 21 1.87 -1.69 -15.04
N GLU A 22 0.89 -1.03 -14.41
CA GLU A 22 0.95 0.39 -14.05
C GLU A 22 2.05 0.66 -13.01
N LEU A 23 2.18 -0.21 -12.00
CA LEU A 23 3.25 -0.14 -11.00
C LEU A 23 4.63 -0.24 -11.67
N ARG A 24 4.80 -1.21 -12.59
CA ARG A 24 6.04 -1.38 -13.37
C ARG A 24 6.36 -0.11 -14.17
N LEU A 25 5.37 0.47 -14.84
CA LEU A 25 5.57 1.71 -15.59
C LEU A 25 5.95 2.87 -14.66
N LEU A 26 5.23 3.07 -13.57
CA LEU A 26 5.51 4.11 -12.59
C LEU A 26 6.94 3.99 -12.02
N ARG A 27 7.36 2.79 -11.61
CA ARG A 27 8.73 2.54 -11.13
C ARG A 27 9.78 2.89 -12.17
N ASN A 28 9.60 2.43 -13.40
CA ASN A 28 10.57 2.67 -14.46
C ASN A 28 10.59 4.13 -14.93
N MET A 29 9.48 4.88 -14.81
CA MET A 29 9.44 6.30 -15.11
C MET A 29 10.39 7.12 -14.23
N ILE A 30 10.56 6.71 -12.95
CA ILE A 30 11.51 7.35 -12.05
C ILE A 30 12.94 7.25 -12.60
N TYR A 31 13.35 6.10 -13.11
CA TYR A 31 14.67 5.92 -13.73
C TYR A 31 14.77 6.59 -15.10
N ALA A 32 13.70 6.55 -15.91
CA ALA A 32 13.66 7.20 -17.23
C ALA A 32 13.92 8.69 -17.14
N LYS A 33 13.41 9.38 -16.12
CA LYS A 33 13.66 10.79 -15.82
C LYS A 33 15.15 11.14 -15.77
N TYR A 34 15.98 10.21 -15.31
CA TYR A 34 17.43 10.37 -15.23
C TYR A 34 18.17 9.88 -16.48
N GLY A 35 17.46 9.53 -17.55
CA GLY A 35 18.03 9.04 -18.80
C GLY A 35 18.50 7.58 -18.75
N HIS A 36 17.80 6.75 -17.95
CA HIS A 36 18.12 5.32 -17.89
C HIS A 36 17.84 4.62 -19.22
N LYS A 37 18.83 3.93 -19.75
CA LYS A 37 18.68 3.06 -20.91
C LYS A 37 18.17 1.68 -20.48
N PHE A 38 16.93 1.37 -20.82
CA PHE A 38 16.32 0.09 -20.49
C PHE A 38 16.83 -1.03 -21.40
N ASN A 39 16.87 -2.27 -20.85
CA ASN A 39 17.10 -3.46 -21.66
C ASN A 39 15.80 -3.96 -22.31
N SER A 40 14.66 -3.58 -21.74
CA SER A 40 13.31 -3.98 -22.16
C SER A 40 12.88 -3.10 -23.33
N GLU A 41 12.53 -3.72 -24.46
CA GLU A 41 12.17 -3.01 -25.69
C GLU A 41 10.87 -2.21 -25.52
N ASP A 42 9.87 -2.77 -24.84
CA ASP A 42 8.59 -2.13 -24.58
C ASP A 42 8.74 -0.83 -23.77
N LEU A 43 9.65 -0.80 -22.79
CA LEU A 43 9.93 0.43 -22.03
C LEU A 43 10.68 1.46 -22.87
N ASN A 44 11.66 1.02 -23.68
CA ASN A 44 12.37 1.93 -24.57
C ASN A 44 11.41 2.55 -25.60
N GLN A 45 10.54 1.75 -26.21
CA GLN A 45 9.55 2.21 -27.17
C GLN A 45 8.56 3.18 -26.51
N LEU A 46 8.05 2.84 -25.31
CA LEU A 46 7.12 3.70 -24.57
C LEU A 46 7.75 5.06 -24.28
N TYR A 47 8.93 5.08 -23.64
CA TYR A 47 9.53 6.33 -23.20
C TYR A 47 10.09 7.16 -24.33
N SER A 48 10.48 6.57 -25.45
CA SER A 48 10.94 7.29 -26.66
C SER A 48 9.86 8.20 -27.27
N ASN A 49 8.60 8.01 -26.92
CA ASN A 49 7.52 8.93 -27.32
C ASN A 49 7.51 10.25 -26.52
N PHE A 50 8.32 10.35 -25.48
CA PHE A 50 8.38 11.56 -24.65
C PHE A 50 9.63 12.37 -24.94
N ASN A 51 9.48 13.64 -25.28
CA ASN A 51 10.58 14.56 -25.63
C ASN A 51 11.62 14.76 -24.52
N TRP A 52 11.25 14.49 -23.27
CA TRP A 52 12.14 14.60 -22.11
C TRP A 52 13.02 13.37 -21.90
N TYR A 53 12.71 12.24 -22.53
CA TYR A 53 13.48 11.01 -22.36
C TYR A 53 14.71 11.00 -23.26
N ASN A 54 15.88 10.98 -22.64
CA ASN A 54 17.17 10.91 -23.35
C ASN A 54 18.03 9.77 -22.78
N PRO A 55 17.88 8.53 -23.31
CA PRO A 55 18.56 7.34 -22.78
C PRO A 55 20.04 7.36 -23.12
N ASN A 56 20.89 7.71 -22.18
CA ASN A 56 22.34 7.81 -22.38
C ASN A 56 23.20 7.03 -21.38
N LYS A 57 22.61 6.46 -20.33
CA LYS A 57 23.36 5.78 -19.26
C LYS A 57 22.52 4.70 -18.56
N LYS A 58 23.20 3.90 -17.75
CA LYS A 58 22.54 3.05 -16.73
C LYS A 58 22.44 3.88 -15.45
N VAL A 59 21.23 3.99 -14.91
CA VAL A 59 20.94 4.69 -13.65
C VAL A 59 20.81 3.64 -12.54
N SER A 60 21.48 3.87 -11.42
CA SER A 60 21.37 3.06 -10.20
C SER A 60 20.57 3.79 -9.12
N ASP A 61 20.13 3.07 -8.11
CA ASP A 61 19.36 3.61 -6.99
C ASP A 61 20.06 4.76 -6.26
N SER A 62 21.41 4.73 -6.21
CA SER A 62 22.22 5.79 -5.59
C SER A 62 22.13 7.16 -6.27
N GLN A 63 21.56 7.22 -7.47
CA GLN A 63 21.38 8.46 -8.24
C GLN A 63 19.97 9.07 -8.02
N LEU A 64 19.09 8.34 -7.36
CA LEU A 64 17.75 8.82 -7.03
C LEU A 64 17.80 9.71 -5.79
N THR A 65 16.85 10.63 -5.70
CA THR A 65 16.60 11.31 -4.43
C THR A 65 16.08 10.32 -3.38
N LYS A 66 16.18 10.66 -2.10
CA LYS A 66 15.65 9.81 -1.03
C LYS A 66 14.15 9.49 -1.23
N VAL A 67 13.36 10.49 -1.59
CA VAL A 67 11.90 10.34 -1.82
C VAL A 67 11.62 9.38 -2.97
N GLU A 68 12.34 9.52 -4.09
CA GLU A 68 12.20 8.63 -5.25
C GLU A 68 12.64 7.20 -4.93
N PHE A 69 13.74 7.04 -4.20
CA PHE A 69 14.22 5.73 -3.79
C PHE A 69 13.23 5.02 -2.85
N ASP A 70 12.67 5.75 -1.88
CA ASP A 70 11.66 5.22 -0.98
C ASP A 70 10.37 4.85 -1.76
N LEU A 71 9.97 5.65 -2.74
CA LEU A 71 8.84 5.34 -3.62
C LEU A 71 9.11 4.09 -4.48
N VAL A 72 10.30 3.95 -5.07
CA VAL A 72 10.70 2.74 -5.83
C VAL A 72 10.59 1.49 -4.96
N LYS A 73 11.07 1.54 -3.71
CA LYS A 73 10.94 0.41 -2.77
C LYS A 73 9.49 0.05 -2.51
N ARG A 74 8.65 1.04 -2.24
CA ARG A 74 7.21 0.83 -1.99
C ARG A 74 6.53 0.22 -3.21
N ILE A 75 6.76 0.75 -4.41
CA ILE A 75 6.23 0.17 -5.66
C ILE A 75 6.68 -1.28 -5.82
N THR A 76 7.95 -1.59 -5.56
CA THR A 76 8.48 -2.96 -5.66
C THR A 76 7.75 -3.92 -4.72
N ILE A 77 7.41 -3.49 -3.51
CA ILE A 77 6.60 -4.28 -2.57
C ILE A 77 5.22 -4.57 -3.19
N PHE A 78 4.56 -3.56 -3.76
CA PHE A 78 3.26 -3.76 -4.40
C PHE A 78 3.32 -4.64 -5.66
N GLU A 79 4.42 -4.64 -6.40
CA GLU A 79 4.66 -5.55 -7.54
C GLU A 79 4.79 -7.03 -7.12
N THR A 80 5.07 -7.33 -5.82
CA THR A 80 5.17 -8.71 -5.32
C THR A 80 3.82 -9.39 -5.11
N ARG A 81 2.71 -8.71 -5.34
CA ARG A 81 1.36 -9.26 -5.19
C ARG A 81 1.17 -10.50 -6.05
N GLN A 82 0.62 -11.54 -5.44
CA GLN A 82 0.25 -12.79 -6.10
C GLN A 82 -1.19 -13.12 -5.72
N GLU A 83 -2.06 -13.20 -6.73
CA GLU A 83 -3.48 -13.47 -6.56
C GLU A 83 -3.85 -14.90 -6.97
N THR A 84 -2.84 -15.77 -7.15
CA THR A 84 -3.02 -17.16 -7.55
C THR A 84 -3.06 -18.09 -6.34
N GLU A 85 -3.89 -19.14 -6.40
CA GLU A 85 -3.92 -20.22 -5.42
C GLU A 85 -2.68 -21.14 -5.54
N PRO A 86 -2.23 -21.78 -4.44
CA PRO A 86 -2.84 -21.73 -3.11
C PRO A 86 -2.46 -20.46 -2.35
N SER A 87 -3.47 -19.84 -1.74
CA SER A 87 -3.26 -18.75 -0.82
C SER A 87 -2.38 -19.19 0.34
N ILE A 88 -1.49 -18.32 0.82
CA ILE A 88 -0.99 -18.44 2.18
C ILE A 88 -2.24 -18.44 3.06
N LYS A 89 -2.49 -19.55 3.80
CA LYS A 89 -3.66 -19.62 4.67
C LYS A 89 -3.46 -18.64 5.82
N PHE A 90 -4.06 -17.48 5.69
CA PHE A 90 -4.24 -16.59 6.81
C PHE A 90 -5.39 -17.13 7.66
N GLY A 91 -5.07 -17.58 8.86
CA GLY A 91 -6.05 -18.07 9.82
C GLY A 91 -6.78 -16.93 10.54
N LYS A 92 -7.38 -17.26 11.68
CA LYS A 92 -8.06 -16.27 12.53
C LYS A 92 -7.13 -15.23 13.15
N GLU A 93 -5.82 -15.44 13.04
CA GLU A 93 -4.79 -14.52 13.55
C GLU A 93 -4.76 -13.15 12.85
N ILE A 94 -5.34 -13.04 11.66
CA ILE A 94 -5.48 -11.75 10.96
C ILE A 94 -6.62 -10.88 11.53
N ILE A 95 -7.56 -11.51 12.25
CA ILE A 95 -8.73 -10.80 12.79
C ILE A 95 -8.28 -9.90 13.94
N GLY A 96 -8.68 -8.64 13.90
CA GLY A 96 -8.37 -7.71 14.96
C GLY A 96 -8.24 -6.26 14.50
N ILE A 97 -7.77 -5.42 15.40
CA ILE A 97 -7.47 -4.01 15.14
C ILE A 97 -5.96 -3.85 15.01
N TRP A 98 -5.53 -3.49 13.82
CA TRP A 98 -4.14 -3.37 13.43
C TRP A 98 -3.74 -1.90 13.28
N HIS A 99 -2.88 -1.42 14.17
CA HIS A 99 -2.37 -0.04 14.14
C HIS A 99 -0.98 0.04 13.54
N ILE A 100 -0.69 1.13 12.85
CA ILE A 100 0.64 1.41 12.30
C ILE A 100 1.72 1.65 13.39
N THR A 101 1.33 1.88 14.62
CA THR A 101 2.25 2.06 15.77
C THR A 101 2.12 0.93 16.77
N PRO A 102 3.24 0.38 17.31
CA PRO A 102 3.19 -0.69 18.28
C PRO A 102 2.90 -0.26 19.73
N ILE A 103 3.06 1.02 20.06
CA ILE A 103 3.13 1.50 21.44
C ILE A 103 1.80 2.01 21.96
N MET A 104 1.10 2.83 21.19
CA MET A 104 -0.18 3.40 21.61
C MET A 104 -1.25 3.23 20.53
N PRO A 105 -2.41 2.64 20.86
CA PRO A 105 -3.55 2.68 19.97
C PRO A 105 -4.01 4.14 19.86
N SER A 106 -3.92 4.69 18.66
CA SER A 106 -4.39 6.04 18.39
C SER A 106 -5.56 6.00 17.43
N THR A 107 -6.63 6.72 17.75
CA THR A 107 -7.75 6.93 16.83
C THR A 107 -7.38 7.83 15.65
N TRP A 108 -6.18 8.40 15.68
CA TRP A 108 -5.69 9.39 14.73
C TRP A 108 -4.74 8.84 13.67
N LEU A 109 -4.22 7.62 13.86
CA LEU A 109 -3.26 6.98 12.96
C LEU A 109 -3.93 5.92 12.09
N ASP A 110 -3.33 5.65 10.94
CA ASP A 110 -3.77 4.59 10.02
C ASP A 110 -3.98 3.28 10.74
N ARG A 111 -5.13 2.68 10.53
CA ARG A 111 -5.45 1.37 11.10
C ARG A 111 -6.38 0.56 10.21
N PHE A 112 -6.20 -0.74 10.25
CA PHE A 112 -7.15 -1.70 9.70
C PHE A 112 -7.96 -2.35 10.84
N VAL A 113 -9.26 -2.49 10.64
CA VAL A 113 -10.14 -3.31 11.47
C VAL A 113 -10.60 -4.48 10.62
N ILE A 114 -10.15 -5.68 10.95
CA ILE A 114 -10.45 -6.90 10.20
C ILE A 114 -11.32 -7.81 11.05
N SER A 115 -12.53 -8.10 10.59
CA SER A 115 -13.55 -8.82 11.32
C SER A 115 -13.72 -10.26 10.81
N SER A 116 -14.24 -11.14 11.68
CA SER A 116 -14.44 -12.57 11.35
C SER A 116 -15.55 -12.84 10.33
N ASP A 117 -16.41 -11.86 10.08
CA ASP A 117 -17.48 -11.90 9.07
C ASP A 117 -17.03 -11.35 7.70
N ASN A 118 -15.73 -11.37 7.46
CA ASN A 118 -15.08 -10.86 6.25
C ASN A 118 -15.24 -9.35 6.01
N LYS A 119 -15.65 -8.57 7.01
CA LYS A 119 -15.67 -7.12 6.92
C LYS A 119 -14.32 -6.54 7.23
N ILE A 120 -14.01 -5.45 6.57
CA ILE A 120 -12.80 -4.69 6.76
C ILE A 120 -13.10 -3.20 6.74
N GLU A 121 -12.43 -2.49 7.62
CA GLU A 121 -12.43 -1.04 7.69
C GLU A 121 -10.98 -0.55 7.60
N PHE A 122 -10.74 0.47 6.82
CA PHE A 122 -9.45 1.15 6.78
C PHE A 122 -9.66 2.62 7.12
N LEU A 123 -9.08 3.02 8.25
CA LEU A 123 -9.13 4.39 8.75
C LEU A 123 -7.82 5.08 8.42
N ILE A 124 -7.90 6.28 7.84
CA ILE A 124 -6.75 7.07 7.42
C ILE A 124 -6.42 8.12 8.48
N ASP A 125 -5.13 8.35 8.67
CA ASP A 125 -4.62 9.43 9.54
C ASP A 125 -5.23 10.79 9.17
N ASN A 126 -5.94 11.36 10.13
CA ASN A 126 -6.56 12.67 10.01
C ASN A 126 -5.59 13.84 10.34
N PHE A 127 -4.40 13.55 10.87
CA PHE A 127 -3.48 14.59 11.35
C PHE A 127 -2.72 15.30 10.22
N GLN A 128 -2.26 14.54 9.22
CA GLN A 128 -1.29 15.08 8.27
C GLN A 128 -1.89 15.77 7.05
N LYS A 129 -3.07 15.37 6.57
CA LYS A 129 -3.58 15.83 5.26
C LYS A 129 -5.04 16.28 5.25
N ASN A 130 -5.73 16.33 6.41
CA ASN A 130 -7.16 16.65 6.48
C ASN A 130 -7.94 15.94 5.35
N PRO A 131 -7.90 14.59 5.30
CA PRO A 131 -8.39 13.85 4.16
C PRO A 131 -9.88 14.11 3.95
N LYS A 132 -10.31 14.19 2.68
CA LYS A 132 -11.73 14.29 2.34
C LYS A 132 -12.49 13.06 2.82
N ILE A 133 -11.84 11.89 2.75
CA ILE A 133 -12.33 10.58 3.18
C ILE A 133 -11.54 10.16 4.41
N SER A 134 -12.23 9.84 5.49
CA SER A 134 -11.62 9.38 6.74
C SER A 134 -11.61 7.86 6.88
N GLU A 135 -12.58 7.17 6.26
CA GLU A 135 -12.69 5.72 6.37
C GLU A 135 -13.18 5.09 5.07
N TYR A 136 -12.67 3.88 4.80
CA TYR A 136 -13.10 2.97 3.75
C TYR A 136 -13.72 1.76 4.42
N LEU A 137 -14.94 1.37 4.01
CA LEU A 137 -15.69 0.26 4.57
C LEU A 137 -16.06 -0.73 3.47
N GLY A 138 -16.03 -2.02 3.80
CA GLY A 138 -16.47 -3.06 2.89
C GLY A 138 -16.10 -4.45 3.37
N HIS A 139 -15.87 -5.35 2.42
CA HIS A 139 -15.45 -6.71 2.72
C HIS A 139 -14.09 -7.04 2.11
N TYR A 140 -13.48 -8.13 2.54
CA TYR A 140 -12.18 -8.56 2.05
C TYR A 140 -12.16 -10.04 1.68
N GLU A 141 -11.22 -10.36 0.83
CA GLU A 141 -10.72 -11.73 0.61
C GLU A 141 -9.19 -11.71 0.55
N ILE A 142 -8.57 -12.87 0.74
CA ILE A 142 -7.14 -13.03 0.59
C ILE A 142 -6.88 -14.07 -0.49
N LYS A 143 -6.11 -13.68 -1.51
CA LYS A 143 -5.66 -14.54 -2.60
C LYS A 143 -4.14 -14.50 -2.68
N GLY A 144 -3.50 -15.65 -2.60
CA GLY A 144 -2.04 -15.70 -2.50
C GLY A 144 -1.53 -14.90 -1.32
N ASN A 145 -0.71 -13.90 -1.57
CA ASN A 145 -0.21 -12.93 -0.59
C ASN A 145 -0.87 -11.55 -0.73
N THR A 146 -2.07 -11.48 -1.28
CA THR A 146 -2.76 -10.23 -1.55
C THR A 146 -4.05 -10.13 -0.74
N LEU A 147 -4.17 -9.09 0.07
CA LEU A 147 -5.40 -8.65 0.69
C LEU A 147 -6.18 -7.82 -0.34
N ILE A 148 -7.30 -8.33 -0.80
CA ILE A 148 -8.21 -7.65 -1.72
C ILE A 148 -9.33 -7.06 -0.90
N PHE A 149 -9.41 -5.75 -0.88
CA PHE A 149 -10.43 -4.99 -0.17
C PHE A 149 -11.45 -4.43 -1.17
N TYR A 150 -12.67 -4.90 -1.06
CA TYR A 150 -13.84 -4.47 -1.84
C TYR A 150 -14.51 -3.33 -1.10
N VAL A 151 -14.22 -2.10 -1.48
CA VAL A 151 -14.77 -0.90 -0.84
C VAL A 151 -16.20 -0.67 -1.32
N GLU A 152 -17.13 -0.64 -0.39
CA GLU A 152 -18.54 -0.42 -0.62
C GLU A 152 -18.99 0.99 -0.20
N LYS A 153 -18.36 1.52 0.86
CA LYS A 153 -18.74 2.80 1.46
C LYS A 153 -17.50 3.61 1.83
N LEU A 154 -17.66 4.93 1.76
CA LEU A 154 -16.68 5.92 2.19
C LEU A 154 -17.28 6.77 3.30
N ILE A 155 -16.52 7.03 4.35
CA ILE A 155 -16.90 7.98 5.39
C ILE A 155 -16.11 9.27 5.20
N THR A 156 -16.81 10.37 5.18
CA THR A 156 -16.26 11.71 5.15
C THR A 156 -16.63 12.45 6.44
N LYS A 157 -16.10 13.64 6.66
CA LYS A 157 -16.49 14.48 7.79
C LYS A 157 -17.98 14.88 7.78
N LYS A 158 -18.67 14.77 6.63
CA LYS A 158 -20.03 15.25 6.46
C LYS A 158 -21.05 14.13 6.34
N GLU A 159 -20.67 13.04 5.68
CA GLU A 159 -21.62 12.00 5.30
C GLU A 159 -20.94 10.64 5.05
N THR A 160 -21.76 9.60 5.04
CA THR A 160 -21.38 8.28 4.52
C THR A 160 -21.86 8.18 3.07
N ILE A 161 -20.96 7.84 2.18
CA ILE A 161 -21.20 7.70 0.74
C ILE A 161 -21.20 6.21 0.39
N GLU A 162 -22.31 5.70 -0.09
CA GLU A 162 -22.38 4.37 -0.69
C GLU A 162 -21.89 4.42 -2.13
N LEU A 163 -20.94 3.57 -2.48
CA LEU A 163 -20.40 3.52 -3.83
C LEU A 163 -21.36 2.79 -4.77
N LYS A 164 -21.62 3.37 -5.93
CA LYS A 164 -22.41 2.73 -7.00
C LYS A 164 -21.68 1.53 -7.61
N GLU A 165 -20.37 1.62 -7.65
CA GLU A 165 -19.45 0.57 -8.12
C GLU A 165 -18.43 0.27 -7.05
N ILE A 166 -18.17 -1.02 -6.82
CA ILE A 166 -17.19 -1.47 -5.83
C ILE A 166 -15.80 -1.05 -6.29
N GLN A 167 -15.08 -0.32 -5.45
CA GLN A 167 -13.69 0.00 -5.69
C GLN A 167 -12.81 -1.11 -5.11
N LEU A 168 -11.86 -1.62 -5.90
CA LEU A 168 -10.89 -2.61 -5.44
C LEU A 168 -9.60 -1.94 -4.98
N LEU A 169 -9.16 -2.31 -3.78
CA LEU A 169 -7.84 -1.97 -3.25
C LEU A 169 -7.08 -3.28 -3.01
N LYS A 170 -5.85 -3.37 -3.51
CA LYS A 170 -5.06 -4.60 -3.45
C LYS A 170 -3.74 -4.33 -2.73
N PHE A 171 -3.60 -4.88 -1.55
CA PHE A 171 -2.41 -4.74 -0.72
C PHE A 171 -1.64 -6.06 -0.65
N PRO A 172 -0.32 -6.08 -0.94
CA PRO A 172 0.50 -7.22 -0.56
C PRO A 172 0.49 -7.37 0.96
N ILE A 173 0.41 -8.61 1.46
CA ILE A 173 0.46 -8.88 2.89
C ILE A 173 1.47 -9.99 3.21
N THR A 174 2.00 -9.96 4.43
CA THR A 174 2.86 -11.02 4.97
C THR A 174 2.12 -11.82 6.02
N PRO A 175 2.54 -13.07 6.31
CA PRO A 175 2.03 -13.80 7.47
C PRO A 175 2.20 -13.02 8.77
N VAL A 176 1.28 -13.24 9.71
CA VAL A 176 1.39 -12.68 11.07
C VAL A 176 2.62 -13.27 11.76
N SER A 177 3.41 -12.41 12.36
CA SER A 177 4.59 -12.76 13.14
C SER A 177 4.56 -12.07 14.49
N GLU A 178 5.43 -12.48 15.40
CA GLU A 178 5.61 -11.79 16.67
C GLU A 178 6.89 -10.95 16.65
N VAL A 179 6.84 -9.80 17.28
CA VAL A 179 7.99 -8.92 17.46
C VAL A 179 8.05 -8.47 18.91
N THR A 180 9.26 -8.49 19.47
CA THR A 180 9.54 -7.95 20.79
C THR A 180 10.20 -6.59 20.66
N LEU A 181 9.63 -5.62 21.32
CA LEU A 181 9.98 -4.20 21.27
C LEU A 181 10.45 -3.73 22.64
N MET A 182 10.97 -2.51 22.72
CA MET A 182 11.35 -1.84 23.98
C MET A 182 12.30 -2.71 24.83
N ASN A 183 13.40 -3.21 24.23
CA ASN A 183 14.42 -4.04 24.90
C ASN A 183 13.86 -5.31 25.59
N GLY A 184 12.78 -5.89 25.07
CA GLY A 184 12.18 -7.11 25.59
C GLY A 184 10.91 -6.90 26.43
N GLU A 185 10.49 -5.68 26.66
CA GLU A 185 9.35 -5.39 27.55
C GLU A 185 7.98 -5.53 26.90
N LEU A 186 7.91 -5.43 25.56
CA LEU A 186 6.62 -5.45 24.83
C LEU A 186 6.65 -6.41 23.67
N THR A 187 5.84 -7.47 23.71
CA THR A 187 5.62 -8.36 22.57
C THR A 187 4.31 -8.03 21.87
N ARG A 188 4.33 -7.90 20.55
CA ARG A 188 3.17 -7.65 19.69
C ARG A 188 3.13 -8.61 18.53
N LYS A 189 1.93 -8.97 18.08
CA LYS A 189 1.73 -9.55 16.75
C LYS A 189 1.85 -8.45 15.72
N ARG A 190 2.52 -8.76 14.62
CA ARG A 190 2.82 -7.87 13.52
C ARG A 190 2.40 -8.49 12.20
N ILE A 191 1.90 -7.66 11.30
CA ILE A 191 1.62 -7.97 9.89
C ILE A 191 2.11 -6.81 9.03
N GLN A 192 2.65 -7.09 7.85
CA GLN A 192 2.84 -6.05 6.84
C GLN A 192 1.61 -6.03 5.94
N ILE A 193 1.04 -4.84 5.73
CA ILE A 193 -0.05 -4.57 4.78
C ILE A 193 0.40 -3.40 3.90
N GLY A 194 0.53 -3.64 2.60
CA GLY A 194 1.19 -2.69 1.72
C GLY A 194 2.67 -2.58 2.05
N SER A 195 3.17 -1.38 2.16
CA SER A 195 4.57 -1.09 2.51
C SER A 195 4.80 -0.84 4.00
N HIS A 196 3.75 -0.89 4.83
CA HIS A 196 3.82 -0.56 6.25
C HIS A 196 3.61 -1.78 7.15
N GLU A 197 4.25 -1.74 8.32
CA GLU A 197 4.01 -2.70 9.40
C GLU A 197 2.85 -2.22 10.26
N TYR A 198 1.97 -3.16 10.62
CA TYR A 198 0.85 -2.94 11.53
C TYR A 198 0.95 -3.91 12.70
N PHE A 199 0.51 -3.46 13.87
CA PHE A 199 0.63 -4.17 15.12
C PHE A 199 -0.75 -4.42 15.72
N LEU A 200 -0.99 -5.67 16.17
CA LEU A 200 -2.26 -6.06 16.73
C LEU A 200 -2.41 -5.49 18.15
N PHE A 201 -3.49 -4.73 18.38
CA PHE A 201 -3.86 -4.23 19.69
C PHE A 201 -5.02 -5.02 20.32
N PHE A 202 -6.03 -5.36 19.53
CA PHE A 202 -7.18 -6.13 19.99
C PHE A 202 -7.49 -7.25 19.00
N GLY A 203 -7.60 -8.47 19.51
CA GLY A 203 -7.85 -9.66 18.68
C GLY A 203 -9.29 -9.83 18.22
N ASN A 204 -10.25 -9.08 18.82
CA ASN A 204 -11.64 -9.07 18.39
C ASN A 204 -12.20 -7.64 18.47
N PRO A 205 -12.48 -6.98 17.33
CA PRO A 205 -12.93 -5.60 17.31
C PRO A 205 -14.39 -5.40 17.78
N ARG A 206 -15.15 -6.47 17.94
CA ARG A 206 -16.54 -6.41 18.42
C ARG A 206 -16.88 -7.65 19.26
N ILE A 207 -17.08 -7.46 20.51
CA ILE A 207 -18.06 -8.14 21.31
C ILE A 207 -19.18 -7.14 21.57
#